data_bf6f9359eaf71f4052f73f18eca44ad6
#
_entry.id   bf6f9359eaf71f4052f73f18eca44ad6
#
_cell.length_a   1.000
_cell.length_b   1.000
_cell.length_c   1.000
_cell.angle_alpha   90.00
_cell.angle_beta   90.00
_cell.angle_gamma   90.00
#
_symmetry.space_group_name_H-M   'P 1'
#
loop_
_entity.id
_entity.type
_entity.pdbx_description
1 polymer ?
#
loop_
_entity_poly.entity_id
_entity_poly.type
_entity_poly.pdbx_seq_one_letter_code
_entity_poly.pdbx_strand_id
1 'polypeptide(L)'
;MVIKGMKNTRAPQVKPLDIPADKIQEASIIDIPLMDIKGTVRHLTDLKGKVVLIDFTAYGSAESGARNLLLREIYDKYASQGLEIYQVSLDTDEHFWKTAADNLPWICVRDPQGPYSTYVRLYGVTQLPTAFLVGRNNELNMRIGPKTDLEEAIKKLL
;
A
#
# COMPACT_ATOMS: atom_id res chain seq x y z
N MET A 1 7.48 8.46 9.13
CA MET A 1 8.55 7.49 9.45
C MET A 1 9.43 7.26 8.24
N VAL A 2 10.72 7.43 8.41
CA VAL A 2 11.67 7.21 7.31
C VAL A 2 12.17 5.77 7.38
N ILE A 3 12.29 5.13 6.22
CA ILE A 3 12.77 3.76 6.12
C ILE A 3 14.28 3.77 6.02
N LYS A 4 14.95 3.28 7.08
CA LYS A 4 16.40 3.23 7.12
C LYS A 4 16.92 2.01 6.38
N GLY A 5 18.14 2.09 5.89
CA GLY A 5 18.82 0.98 5.26
C GLY A 5 18.51 0.79 3.78
N MET A 6 17.55 1.50 3.23
CA MET A 6 17.23 1.35 1.82
C MET A 6 18.36 1.71 0.89
N LYS A 7 19.14 2.73 1.25
CA LYS A 7 20.26 3.19 0.42
C LYS A 7 21.48 2.27 0.47
N ASN A 8 21.59 1.49 1.53
CA ASN A 8 22.75 0.65 1.76
C ASN A 8 22.49 -0.81 1.49
N THR A 9 21.37 -1.11 0.91
CA THR A 9 21.00 -2.48 0.73
C THR A 9 21.84 -3.13 -0.37
N ARG A 10 22.25 -4.36 -0.12
CA ARG A 10 22.84 -5.21 -1.13
C ARG A 10 21.78 -6.03 -1.83
N ALA A 11 20.63 -5.47 -1.90
CA ALA A 11 19.52 -6.13 -2.48
C ALA A 11 19.84 -6.72 -3.84
N PRO A 12 19.14 -7.77 -4.22
CA PRO A 12 19.21 -8.32 -5.56
C PRO A 12 18.99 -7.23 -6.59
N GLN A 13 19.34 -7.55 -7.82
CA GLN A 13 19.25 -6.64 -8.94
C GLN A 13 17.80 -6.42 -9.34
N VAL A 14 17.07 -5.77 -8.47
CA VAL A 14 15.67 -5.44 -8.73
C VAL A 14 15.59 -3.96 -9.04
N LYS A 15 15.08 -3.65 -10.21
CA LYS A 15 14.96 -2.28 -10.65
C LYS A 15 13.65 -1.71 -10.13
N PRO A 16 13.68 -0.61 -9.35
CA PRO A 16 12.44 0.00 -8.87
C PRO A 16 11.66 0.63 -10.01
N LEU A 17 10.37 0.82 -9.79
CA LEU A 17 9.54 1.59 -10.70
C LEU A 17 10.01 3.04 -10.71
N ASP A 18 10.10 3.61 -11.90
CA ASP A 18 10.44 5.01 -12.05
C ASP A 18 9.14 5.83 -11.89
N ILE A 19 8.88 6.24 -10.65
CA ILE A 19 7.65 6.93 -10.31
C ILE A 19 7.94 8.38 -9.98
N PRO A 20 7.36 9.34 -10.74
CA PRO A 20 7.45 10.76 -10.38
C PRO A 20 6.84 11.02 -9.00
N ALA A 21 7.11 12.19 -8.45
CA ALA A 21 6.76 12.51 -7.06
C ALA A 21 5.28 12.31 -6.74
N ASP A 22 4.39 12.63 -7.66
CA ASP A 22 2.94 12.63 -7.37
C ASP A 22 2.11 11.97 -8.47
N LYS A 23 2.72 11.55 -9.56
CA LYS A 23 1.98 11.11 -10.74
C LYS A 23 2.85 10.24 -11.60
N ILE A 24 2.28 9.19 -12.17
CA ILE A 24 2.95 8.33 -13.12
C ILE A 24 2.03 8.10 -14.30
N GLN A 25 2.65 7.81 -15.44
CA GLN A 25 1.88 7.36 -16.59
C GLN A 25 1.44 5.92 -16.37
N GLU A 26 0.40 5.52 -17.06
CA GLU A 26 -0.10 4.16 -16.95
C GLU A 26 1.01 3.14 -17.11
N ALA A 27 1.12 2.27 -16.16
CA ALA A 27 2.07 1.18 -16.15
C ALA A 27 1.43 0.00 -15.43
N SER A 28 1.77 -1.20 -15.84
CA SER A 28 1.30 -2.38 -15.12
C SER A 28 1.87 -2.39 -13.70
N ILE A 29 1.04 -2.82 -12.77
CA ILE A 29 1.48 -2.97 -11.39
C ILE A 29 2.44 -4.15 -11.27
N ILE A 30 3.25 -4.10 -10.20
CA ILE A 30 4.06 -5.22 -9.76
C ILE A 30 3.27 -5.90 -8.66
N ASP A 31 3.04 -7.21 -8.78
CA ASP A 31 2.32 -7.96 -7.77
C ASP A 31 3.04 -7.91 -6.42
N ILE A 32 2.27 -7.97 -5.35
CA ILE A 32 2.78 -7.95 -3.98
C ILE A 32 2.21 -9.16 -3.24
N PRO A 33 2.74 -10.37 -3.49
CA PRO A 33 2.24 -11.58 -2.80
C PRO A 33 2.76 -11.61 -1.37
N LEU A 34 1.86 -11.36 -0.43
CA LEU A 34 2.16 -11.35 0.99
C LEU A 34 1.01 -11.98 1.77
N MET A 35 1.31 -12.43 2.98
CA MET A 35 0.36 -13.14 3.81
C MET A 35 -0.55 -12.20 4.58
N ASP A 36 -1.85 -12.51 4.60
CA ASP A 36 -2.82 -11.78 5.42
C ASP A 36 -2.87 -12.35 6.86
N ILE A 37 -3.76 -11.80 7.69
CA ILE A 37 -3.83 -12.18 9.11
C ILE A 37 -4.30 -13.63 9.31
N LYS A 38 -4.88 -14.24 8.30
CA LYS A 38 -5.36 -15.63 8.35
C LYS A 38 -4.33 -16.62 7.81
N GLY A 39 -3.17 -16.14 7.39
CA GLY A 39 -2.13 -16.98 6.83
C GLY A 39 -2.31 -17.29 5.35
N THR A 40 -3.19 -16.58 4.66
CA THR A 40 -3.42 -16.75 3.22
C THR A 40 -2.56 -15.76 2.46
N VAL A 41 -1.85 -16.25 1.45
CA VAL A 41 -1.11 -15.36 0.55
C VAL A 41 -2.12 -14.62 -0.33
N ARG A 42 -2.09 -13.30 -0.27
CA ARG A 42 -2.93 -12.46 -1.09
C ARG A 42 -2.10 -11.89 -2.25
N HIS A 43 -2.76 -11.57 -3.34
CA HIS A 43 -2.12 -11.03 -4.53
C HIS A 43 -2.79 -9.72 -4.92
N LEU A 44 -1.99 -8.69 -5.06
CA LEU A 44 -2.50 -7.39 -5.52
C LEU A 44 -3.17 -7.53 -6.90
N THR A 45 -2.59 -8.35 -7.76
CA THR A 45 -3.10 -8.55 -9.13
C THR A 45 -4.46 -9.23 -9.18
N ASP A 46 -4.89 -9.88 -8.10
CA ASP A 46 -6.22 -10.51 -8.04
C ASP A 46 -7.35 -9.48 -7.93
N LEU A 47 -7.02 -8.22 -7.71
CA LEU A 47 -8.01 -7.17 -7.51
C LEU A 47 -8.37 -6.45 -8.81
N LYS A 48 -8.00 -7.01 -9.95
CA LYS A 48 -8.40 -6.46 -11.25
C LYS A 48 -9.92 -6.30 -11.30
N GLY A 49 -10.35 -5.17 -11.82
CA GLY A 49 -11.77 -4.82 -11.84
C GLY A 49 -12.16 -3.84 -10.75
N LYS A 50 -11.32 -3.65 -9.76
CA LYS A 50 -11.52 -2.67 -8.70
C LYS A 50 -10.50 -1.55 -8.79
N VAL A 51 -10.87 -0.40 -8.24
CA VAL A 51 -9.91 0.67 -7.96
C VAL A 51 -9.22 0.31 -6.65
N VAL A 52 -7.90 0.26 -6.63
CA VAL A 52 -7.16 -0.20 -5.47
C VAL A 52 -6.25 0.90 -4.94
N LEU A 53 -6.32 1.12 -3.64
CA LEU A 53 -5.34 1.93 -2.95
C LEU A 53 -4.31 0.98 -2.33
N ILE A 54 -3.06 1.06 -2.79
CA ILE A 54 -1.95 0.38 -2.14
C ILE A 54 -1.44 1.31 -1.07
N ASP A 55 -1.45 0.88 0.19
CA ASP A 55 -1.03 1.72 1.31
C ASP A 55 0.09 1.04 2.07
N PHE A 56 1.31 1.55 1.92
CA PHE A 56 2.45 1.06 2.70
C PHE A 56 2.48 1.77 4.04
N THR A 57 2.47 1.01 5.12
CA THR A 57 2.34 1.55 6.46
C THR A 57 3.12 0.72 7.49
N ALA A 58 3.20 1.24 8.69
CA ALA A 58 3.58 0.47 9.88
C ALA A 58 2.64 0.90 10.99
N TYR A 59 1.93 -0.06 11.57
CA TYR A 59 0.96 0.25 12.63
C TYR A 59 1.64 0.77 13.90
N GLY A 60 2.92 0.49 14.05
CA GLY A 60 3.70 1.03 15.15
C GLY A 60 4.11 2.49 14.99
N SER A 61 3.83 3.11 13.84
CA SER A 61 4.18 4.51 13.65
C SER A 61 3.11 5.42 14.25
N ALA A 62 3.52 6.63 14.64
CA ALA A 62 2.61 7.57 15.28
C ALA A 62 1.46 8.02 14.40
N GLU A 63 1.66 8.03 13.08
CA GLU A 63 0.68 8.51 12.10
C GLU A 63 -0.39 7.48 11.76
N SER A 64 -0.17 6.23 12.14
CA SER A 64 -0.99 5.11 11.69
C SER A 64 -2.45 5.21 12.15
N GLY A 65 -2.69 5.65 13.38
CA GLY A 65 -4.05 5.75 13.92
C GLY A 65 -4.92 6.73 13.12
N ALA A 66 -4.43 7.94 12.92
CA ALA A 66 -5.17 8.96 12.17
C ALA A 66 -5.33 8.54 10.71
N ARG A 67 -4.30 7.93 10.14
CA ARG A 67 -4.33 7.43 8.77
C ARG A 67 -5.43 6.40 8.60
N ASN A 68 -5.51 5.42 9.48
CA ASN A 68 -6.51 4.37 9.37
C ASN A 68 -7.94 4.89 9.60
N LEU A 69 -8.11 5.92 10.43
CA LEU A 69 -9.41 6.56 10.56
C LEU A 69 -9.87 7.20 9.25
N LEU A 70 -8.97 7.92 8.59
CA LEU A 70 -9.28 8.52 7.29
C LEU A 70 -9.61 7.44 6.27
N LEU A 71 -8.84 6.38 6.21
CA LEU A 71 -9.08 5.29 5.27
C LEU A 71 -10.41 4.58 5.54
N ARG A 72 -10.82 4.44 6.81
CA ARG A 72 -12.13 3.87 7.14
C ARG A 72 -13.28 4.71 6.57
N GLU A 73 -13.20 6.02 6.72
CA GLU A 73 -14.23 6.90 6.19
C GLU A 73 -14.35 6.76 4.67
N ILE A 74 -13.22 6.72 3.98
CA ILE A 74 -13.20 6.58 2.53
C ILE A 74 -13.70 5.20 2.12
N TYR A 75 -13.26 4.17 2.80
CA TYR A 75 -13.66 2.80 2.50
C TYR A 75 -15.15 2.60 2.69
N ASP A 76 -15.72 3.13 3.78
CA ASP A 76 -17.14 3.04 4.04
C ASP A 76 -17.97 3.66 2.93
N LYS A 77 -17.48 4.75 2.33
CA LYS A 77 -18.20 5.43 1.26
C LYS A 77 -18.09 4.71 -0.08
N TYR A 78 -16.95 4.14 -0.38
CA TYR A 78 -16.63 3.75 -1.76
C TYR A 78 -16.40 2.26 -1.98
N ALA A 79 -16.33 1.45 -0.94
CA ALA A 79 -16.13 0.01 -1.11
C ALA A 79 -17.23 -0.62 -1.98
N SER A 80 -18.47 -0.21 -1.77
CA SER A 80 -19.59 -0.73 -2.57
C SER A 80 -19.55 -0.27 -4.02
N GLN A 81 -18.79 0.78 -4.31
CA GLN A 81 -18.62 1.29 -5.67
C GLN A 81 -17.39 0.68 -6.37
N GLY A 82 -16.67 -0.20 -5.70
CA GLY A 82 -15.55 -0.90 -6.30
C GLY A 82 -14.17 -0.49 -5.77
N LEU A 83 -14.10 0.24 -4.66
CA LEU A 83 -12.83 0.53 -4.01
C LEU A 83 -12.37 -0.65 -3.17
N GLU A 84 -11.09 -1.00 -3.28
CA GLU A 84 -10.43 -1.90 -2.34
C GLU A 84 -9.16 -1.23 -1.82
N ILE A 85 -8.77 -1.59 -0.61
CA ILE A 85 -7.50 -1.13 -0.04
C ILE A 85 -6.63 -2.35 0.20
N TYR A 86 -5.41 -2.31 -0.32
CA TYR A 86 -4.40 -3.32 -0.13
C TYR A 86 -3.31 -2.71 0.75
N GLN A 87 -3.44 -2.92 2.06
CA GLN A 87 -2.54 -2.27 3.02
C GLN A 87 -1.39 -3.19 3.37
N VAL A 88 -0.19 -2.71 3.09
CA VAL A 88 1.05 -3.47 3.30
C VAL A 88 1.74 -2.95 4.54
N SER A 89 1.80 -3.78 5.58
CA SER A 89 2.49 -3.44 6.81
C SER A 89 3.95 -3.85 6.74
N LEU A 90 4.81 -2.97 7.20
CA LEU A 90 6.23 -3.25 7.37
C LEU A 90 6.59 -3.52 8.84
N ASP A 91 5.58 -3.74 9.68
CA ASP A 91 5.81 -4.11 11.07
C ASP A 91 6.52 -5.45 11.15
N THR A 92 7.57 -5.54 11.95
CA THR A 92 8.34 -6.77 12.08
C THR A 92 7.77 -7.71 13.14
N ASP A 93 6.96 -7.19 14.05
CA ASP A 93 6.30 -7.99 15.08
C ASP A 93 4.98 -8.53 14.54
N GLU A 94 4.93 -9.81 14.26
CA GLU A 94 3.76 -10.45 13.67
C GLU A 94 2.54 -10.38 14.58
N HIS A 95 2.72 -10.62 15.87
CA HIS A 95 1.62 -10.61 16.82
C HIS A 95 1.00 -9.22 16.94
N PHE A 96 1.84 -8.20 17.05
CA PHE A 96 1.39 -6.81 17.09
C PHE A 96 0.60 -6.45 15.82
N TRP A 97 1.13 -6.83 14.66
CA TRP A 97 0.46 -6.58 13.40
C TRP A 97 -0.90 -7.26 13.33
N LYS A 98 -1.00 -8.53 13.70
CA LYS A 98 -2.27 -9.26 13.67
C LYS A 98 -3.32 -8.59 14.55
N THR A 99 -2.90 -8.16 15.74
CA THR A 99 -3.81 -7.47 16.67
C THR A 99 -4.30 -6.15 16.09
N ALA A 100 -3.39 -5.37 15.52
CA ALA A 100 -3.74 -4.07 14.96
C ALA A 100 -4.62 -4.21 13.70
N ALA A 101 -4.39 -5.22 12.89
CA ALA A 101 -5.12 -5.41 11.63
C ALA A 101 -6.49 -6.07 11.81
N ASP A 102 -6.73 -6.71 12.93
CA ASP A 102 -7.89 -7.56 13.14
C ASP A 102 -9.23 -6.86 12.91
N ASN A 103 -9.31 -5.58 13.21
CA ASN A 103 -10.55 -4.81 13.08
C ASN A 103 -10.64 -3.99 11.81
N LEU A 104 -9.67 -4.09 10.92
CA LEU A 104 -9.68 -3.29 9.70
C LEU A 104 -10.47 -4.01 8.61
N PRO A 105 -11.35 -3.30 7.89
CA PRO A 105 -12.29 -3.93 6.96
C PRO A 105 -11.69 -4.26 5.59
N TRP A 106 -10.47 -3.84 5.33
CA TRP A 106 -9.80 -4.04 4.05
C TRP A 106 -8.74 -5.13 4.13
N ILE A 107 -8.04 -5.36 3.01
CA ILE A 107 -7.00 -6.38 2.95
C ILE A 107 -5.74 -5.86 3.64
N CYS A 108 -5.31 -6.59 4.67
CA CYS A 108 -4.10 -6.26 5.43
C CYS A 108 -3.10 -7.39 5.28
N VAL A 109 -1.95 -7.08 4.69
CA VAL A 109 -0.85 -8.03 4.52
C VAL A 109 0.40 -7.49 5.20
N ARG A 110 1.35 -8.37 5.49
CA ARG A 110 2.60 -7.97 6.15
C ARG A 110 3.79 -8.50 5.39
N ASP A 111 4.79 -7.66 5.23
CA ASP A 111 6.09 -8.09 4.73
C ASP A 111 7.02 -8.31 5.92
N PRO A 112 7.40 -9.57 6.18
CA PRO A 112 8.29 -9.87 7.31
C PRO A 112 9.68 -9.27 7.18
N GLN A 113 10.07 -8.86 5.99
CA GLN A 113 11.37 -8.20 5.78
C GLN A 113 11.35 -6.72 6.21
N GLY A 114 10.18 -6.18 6.54
CA GLY A 114 10.07 -4.82 7.04
C GLY A 114 10.69 -3.79 6.11
N PRO A 115 11.55 -2.91 6.62
CA PRO A 115 12.15 -1.86 5.78
C PRO A 115 13.06 -2.39 4.68
N TYR A 116 13.41 -3.66 4.70
CA TYR A 116 14.23 -4.28 3.64
C TYR A 116 13.38 -4.98 2.58
N SER A 117 12.09 -4.73 2.57
CA SER A 117 11.16 -5.30 1.63
C SER A 117 11.55 -5.02 0.17
N THR A 118 11.49 -6.05 -0.65
CA THR A 118 11.66 -5.92 -2.10
C THR A 118 10.62 -4.98 -2.68
N TYR A 119 9.39 -5.03 -2.17
CA TYR A 119 8.29 -4.22 -2.70
C TYR A 119 8.44 -2.75 -2.36
N VAL A 120 9.01 -2.46 -1.20
CA VAL A 120 9.37 -1.09 -0.83
C VAL A 120 10.34 -0.50 -1.85
N ARG A 121 11.33 -1.29 -2.27
CA ARG A 121 12.29 -0.83 -3.28
C ARG A 121 11.66 -0.70 -4.66
N LEU A 122 10.88 -1.70 -5.06
CA LEU A 122 10.26 -1.69 -6.39
C LEU A 122 9.31 -0.52 -6.57
N TYR A 123 8.59 -0.16 -5.52
CA TYR A 123 7.65 0.96 -5.57
C TYR A 123 8.26 2.30 -5.19
N GLY A 124 9.55 2.33 -4.86
CA GLY A 124 10.24 3.57 -4.52
C GLY A 124 9.76 4.21 -3.23
N VAL A 125 9.38 3.39 -2.25
CA VAL A 125 8.90 3.89 -0.96
C VAL A 125 10.09 4.30 -0.10
N THR A 126 10.12 5.57 0.34
CA THR A 126 11.21 6.10 1.16
C THR A 126 10.74 6.55 2.53
N GLN A 127 9.45 6.64 2.73
CA GLN A 127 8.86 7.01 4.03
C GLN A 127 7.48 6.39 4.16
N LEU A 128 6.97 6.36 5.38
CA LEU A 128 5.64 5.84 5.67
C LEU A 128 4.76 6.92 6.30
N PRO A 129 3.49 6.98 5.95
CA PRO A 129 2.85 6.14 4.93
C PRO A 129 3.16 6.63 3.52
N THR A 130 3.08 5.73 2.56
CA THR A 130 3.16 6.05 1.13
C THR A 130 2.10 5.22 0.42
N ALA A 131 1.35 5.85 -0.46
CA ALA A 131 0.24 5.18 -1.13
C ALA A 131 0.25 5.41 -2.63
N PHE A 132 -0.38 4.48 -3.33
CA PHE A 132 -0.52 4.51 -4.79
C PHE A 132 -1.93 4.13 -5.16
N LEU A 133 -2.44 4.72 -6.25
CA LEU A 133 -3.73 4.31 -6.81
C LEU A 133 -3.53 3.45 -8.03
N VAL A 134 -4.33 2.41 -8.12
CA VAL A 134 -4.34 1.43 -9.21
C VAL A 134 -5.73 1.45 -9.84
N GLY A 135 -5.77 1.55 -11.16
CA GLY A 135 -7.02 1.53 -11.91
C GLY A 135 -7.57 0.12 -12.06
N ARG A 136 -8.76 0.02 -12.66
CA ARG A 136 -9.51 -1.24 -12.75
C ARG A 136 -8.85 -2.30 -13.63
N ASN A 137 -7.88 -1.92 -14.45
CA ASN A 137 -7.17 -2.85 -15.33
C ASN A 137 -5.77 -3.17 -14.83
N ASN A 138 -5.54 -3.08 -13.52
CA ASN A 138 -4.23 -3.31 -12.90
C ASN A 138 -3.15 -2.38 -13.45
N GLU A 139 -3.52 -1.14 -13.71
CA GLU A 139 -2.58 -0.13 -14.14
C GLU A 139 -2.26 0.83 -13.01
N LEU A 140 -0.99 1.06 -12.77
CA LEU A 140 -0.54 2.00 -11.76
C LEU A 140 -0.85 3.41 -12.26
N ASN A 141 -1.69 4.12 -11.52
CA ASN A 141 -2.21 5.40 -11.96
C ASN A 141 -1.45 6.57 -11.37
N MET A 142 -1.25 6.61 -10.05
CA MET A 142 -0.55 7.72 -9.44
C MET A 142 -0.02 7.36 -8.06
N ARG A 143 1.03 8.07 -7.64
CA ARG A 143 1.47 8.10 -6.25
C ARG A 143 0.68 9.18 -5.53
N ILE A 144 0.22 8.89 -4.33
CA ILE A 144 -0.46 9.88 -3.51
C ILE A 144 0.58 10.77 -2.84
N GLY A 145 0.59 12.03 -3.23
CA GLY A 145 1.50 13.01 -2.64
C GLY A 145 0.89 13.70 -1.42
N PRO A 146 1.69 14.51 -0.71
CA PRO A 146 1.22 15.18 0.50
C PRO A 146 0.12 16.21 0.25
N LYS A 147 -0.01 16.68 -0.99
CA LYS A 147 -1.05 17.64 -1.37
C LYS A 147 -2.18 17.01 -2.16
N THR A 148 -2.14 15.70 -2.37
CA THR A 148 -3.18 15.01 -3.13
C THR A 148 -4.43 14.87 -2.27
N ASP A 149 -5.57 15.28 -2.82
CA ASP A 149 -6.85 14.97 -2.21
C ASP A 149 -7.17 13.51 -2.52
N LEU A 150 -7.00 12.65 -1.54
CA LEU A 150 -7.13 11.20 -1.73
C LEU A 150 -8.53 10.80 -2.16
N GLU A 151 -9.54 11.38 -1.53
CA GLU A 151 -10.92 11.03 -1.85
C GLU A 151 -11.26 11.42 -3.29
N GLU A 152 -10.88 12.60 -3.72
CA GLU A 152 -11.12 13.05 -5.09
C GLU A 152 -10.36 12.20 -6.11
N ALA A 153 -9.13 11.82 -5.80
CA ALA A 153 -8.35 10.98 -6.69
C ALA A 153 -9.01 9.61 -6.87
N ILE A 154 -9.52 9.04 -5.80
CA ILE A 154 -10.25 7.76 -5.85
C ILE A 154 -11.53 7.89 -6.67
N LYS A 155 -12.30 8.94 -6.42
CA LYS A 155 -13.57 9.16 -7.13
C LYS A 155 -13.38 9.23 -8.64
N LYS A 156 -12.29 9.81 -9.10
CA LYS A 156 -12.01 9.94 -10.54
C LYS A 156 -11.81 8.60 -11.22
N LEU A 157 -11.40 7.57 -10.49
CA LEU A 157 -11.17 6.25 -11.06
C LEU A 157 -12.39 5.33 -10.92
N LEU A 158 -13.30 5.66 -10.05
CA LEU A 158 -14.53 4.88 -9.86
C LEU A 158 -15.56 5.23 -10.97
#